data_cc4038977f8ef3f84ad4a7b90812f2c4
#
_entry.id   cc4038977f8ef3f84ad4a7b90812f2c4
#
_cell.length_a   1.000
_cell.length_b   1.000
_cell.length_c   1.000
_cell.angle_alpha   90.00
_cell.angle_beta   90.00
_cell.angle_gamma   90.00
#
_symmetry.space_group_name_H-M   'P 1'
#
loop_
_entity.id
_entity.type
_entity.pdbx_description
1 polymer ?
#
loop_
_entity_poly.entity_id
_entity_poly.type
_entity_poly.pdbx_seq_one_letter_code
_entity_poly.pdbx_strand_id
1 'polypeptide(L)'
;MTFELQHTDTASDARTGIITTDHGQIRTPIFMPVGTVGSVKGVHFSELRQQVQAQIILGNTYHLYLRPGLEVLRKAGGLHGFNTWDRPILTDSGGFQVFSLTGIRKLREEGCEFRSHIDGSKHIFTPENVMDTQRIIGADIMMALDECPPGQSDYEYARKSLGMTQRWLDRCIRRFNETEPLYGHSQSLFPIVQGCTFKDLRREAAKFVADKGADGNAIGGLAVGEPKEAMYEMIEVINEILPKDRPRYLMGVGTPQNILEAIERGVDMFDCVMPTRNGRNAMLFTYEGTMNMRNKKWEMDFTPIDPDGCEIDRIHSKAYLHHLFKAQELLAMQIASIHNLAFYLRLVTDARQHIEQGDFVTWKRSVIEKLGERR
;
A
#
# COMPACT_ATOMS: atom_id res chain seq x y z
N MET A 1 9.28 -6.12 -15.60
CA MET A 1 8.55 -6.90 -14.56
C MET A 1 7.70 -7.97 -15.22
N THR A 2 7.50 -9.14 -14.59
CA THR A 2 6.56 -10.19 -15.03
C THR A 2 5.64 -10.58 -13.89
N PHE A 3 4.44 -11.07 -14.23
CA PHE A 3 3.51 -11.66 -13.27
C PHE A 3 3.11 -13.06 -13.77
N GLU A 4 3.22 -14.03 -12.88
CA GLU A 4 2.82 -15.42 -13.15
C GLU A 4 1.71 -15.81 -12.17
N LEU A 5 0.50 -16.01 -12.69
CA LEU A 5 -0.63 -16.53 -11.92
C LEU A 5 -0.37 -18.00 -11.59
N GLN A 6 -0.36 -18.36 -10.31
CA GLN A 6 -0.04 -19.72 -9.85
C GLN A 6 -1.30 -20.54 -9.57
N HIS A 7 -2.24 -19.96 -8.84
CA HIS A 7 -3.47 -20.63 -8.44
C HIS A 7 -4.64 -19.65 -8.37
N THR A 8 -5.85 -20.15 -8.64
CA THR A 8 -7.11 -19.42 -8.44
C THR A 8 -8.03 -20.29 -7.59
N ASP A 9 -8.59 -19.73 -6.53
CA ASP A 9 -9.56 -20.43 -5.66
C ASP A 9 -10.81 -20.83 -6.46
N THR A 10 -11.38 -21.97 -6.13
CA THR A 10 -12.56 -22.50 -6.84
C THR A 10 -13.88 -21.91 -6.32
N ALA A 11 -13.88 -21.31 -5.12
CA ALA A 11 -15.06 -20.80 -4.44
C ALA A 11 -15.13 -19.27 -4.43
N SER A 12 -14.07 -18.59 -4.94
CA SER A 12 -13.96 -17.14 -4.96
C SER A 12 -13.02 -16.66 -6.08
N ASP A 13 -12.84 -15.34 -6.22
CA ASP A 13 -11.85 -14.76 -7.12
C ASP A 13 -10.44 -14.65 -6.49
N ALA A 14 -10.25 -15.17 -5.27
CA ALA A 14 -8.96 -15.17 -4.61
C ALA A 14 -7.94 -15.96 -5.43
N ARG A 15 -6.70 -15.44 -5.48
CA ARG A 15 -5.66 -16.02 -6.33
C ARG A 15 -4.27 -15.82 -5.75
N THR A 16 -3.34 -16.70 -6.13
CA THR A 16 -1.92 -16.54 -5.82
C THR A 16 -1.11 -16.37 -7.09
N GLY A 17 -0.01 -15.65 -6.99
CA GLY A 17 0.89 -15.41 -8.10
C GLY A 17 2.26 -14.96 -7.65
N ILE A 18 3.16 -14.79 -8.61
CA ILE A 18 4.52 -14.31 -8.42
C ILE A 18 4.78 -13.10 -9.32
N ILE A 19 5.10 -11.97 -8.73
CA ILE A 19 5.65 -10.82 -9.44
C ILE A 19 7.18 -10.94 -9.39
N THR A 20 7.85 -10.84 -10.54
CA THR A 20 9.31 -10.82 -10.61
C THR A 20 9.79 -9.47 -11.10
N THR A 21 10.67 -8.84 -10.31
CA THR A 21 11.40 -7.60 -10.63
C THR A 21 12.89 -7.87 -10.63
N ASP A 22 13.71 -6.89 -11.01
CA ASP A 22 15.17 -7.02 -10.98
C ASP A 22 15.73 -7.08 -9.55
N HIS A 23 14.96 -6.63 -8.54
CA HIS A 23 15.33 -6.72 -7.11
C HIS A 23 14.70 -7.92 -6.38
N GLY A 24 14.04 -8.84 -7.10
CA GLY A 24 13.54 -10.09 -6.53
C GLY A 24 12.08 -10.38 -6.81
N GLN A 25 11.59 -11.43 -6.17
CA GLN A 25 10.24 -11.96 -6.34
C GLN A 25 9.32 -11.52 -5.20
N ILE A 26 8.05 -11.31 -5.55
CA ILE A 26 6.97 -10.96 -4.63
C ILE A 26 5.85 -11.98 -4.80
N ARG A 27 5.55 -12.74 -3.75
CA ARG A 27 4.44 -13.71 -3.74
C ARG A 27 3.16 -13.00 -3.33
N THR A 28 2.15 -13.03 -4.20
CA THR A 28 0.84 -12.40 -3.95
C THR A 28 -0.19 -13.42 -3.43
N PRO A 29 -1.18 -12.99 -2.65
CA PRO A 29 -1.40 -11.64 -2.11
C PRO A 29 -0.26 -11.16 -1.21
N ILE A 30 0.03 -9.84 -1.23
CA ILE A 30 1.11 -9.25 -0.44
C ILE A 30 0.68 -7.93 0.21
N PHE A 31 1.15 -7.68 1.44
CA PHE A 31 1.07 -6.38 2.09
C PHE A 31 2.43 -5.69 2.04
N MET A 32 2.45 -4.42 1.63
CA MET A 32 3.65 -3.60 1.49
C MET A 32 3.79 -2.65 2.69
N PRO A 33 4.80 -2.83 3.57
CA PRO A 33 5.11 -1.85 4.60
C PRO A 33 5.42 -0.47 4.01
N VAL A 34 4.81 0.59 4.59
CA VAL A 34 4.98 1.96 4.09
C VAL A 34 6.23 2.61 4.65
N GLY A 35 7.18 2.90 3.78
CA GLY A 35 8.41 3.62 4.03
C GLY A 35 8.37 5.05 3.50
N THR A 36 7.53 5.93 4.08
CA THR A 36 7.17 7.26 3.61
C THR A 36 8.36 8.11 3.12
N VAL A 37 9.43 8.15 3.88
CA VAL A 37 10.66 8.93 3.57
C VAL A 37 11.86 8.00 3.34
N GLY A 38 11.63 6.86 2.71
CA GLY A 38 12.66 5.83 2.52
C GLY A 38 12.95 4.99 3.77
N SER A 39 12.08 5.07 4.78
CA SER A 39 12.20 4.34 6.04
C SER A 39 10.83 3.96 6.57
N VAL A 40 10.64 2.71 6.96
CA VAL A 40 9.47 2.24 7.71
C VAL A 40 9.62 2.70 9.16
N LYS A 41 8.62 3.46 9.65
CA LYS A 41 8.75 4.20 10.92
C LYS A 41 9.02 3.30 12.12
N GLY A 42 10.21 3.48 12.72
CA GLY A 42 10.63 2.78 13.93
C GLY A 42 11.07 1.34 13.70
N VAL A 43 11.33 0.93 12.45
CA VAL A 43 11.72 -0.45 12.11
C VAL A 43 12.97 -0.44 11.23
N HIS A 44 14.03 -1.13 11.66
CA HIS A 44 15.23 -1.33 10.85
C HIS A 44 14.98 -2.30 9.69
N PHE A 45 15.72 -2.16 8.60
CA PHE A 45 15.57 -3.06 7.45
C PHE A 45 15.96 -4.50 7.75
N SER A 46 16.89 -4.73 8.70
CA SER A 46 17.17 -6.07 9.22
C SER A 46 15.94 -6.72 9.83
N GLU A 47 15.17 -5.97 10.63
CA GLU A 47 13.92 -6.45 11.24
C GLU A 47 12.80 -6.64 10.19
N LEU A 48 12.73 -5.75 9.20
CA LEU A 48 11.81 -5.95 8.06
C LEU A 48 12.11 -7.23 7.28
N ARG A 49 13.40 -7.59 7.13
CA ARG A 49 13.79 -8.83 6.45
C ARG A 49 13.57 -10.06 7.31
N GLN A 50 13.95 -10.02 8.58
CA GLN A 50 14.05 -11.20 9.48
C GLN A 50 12.75 -11.44 10.24
N GLN A 51 12.16 -10.40 10.84
CA GLN A 51 10.98 -10.50 11.69
C GLN A 51 9.68 -10.34 10.90
N VAL A 52 9.61 -9.31 10.06
CA VAL A 52 8.41 -8.97 9.27
C VAL A 52 8.35 -9.79 7.98
N GLN A 53 9.51 -10.20 7.42
CA GLN A 53 9.64 -10.91 6.15
C GLN A 53 9.05 -10.15 4.95
N ALA A 54 9.19 -8.81 4.98
CA ALA A 54 8.72 -7.96 3.89
C ALA A 54 9.46 -8.28 2.58
N GLN A 55 8.72 -8.48 1.50
CA GLN A 55 9.26 -8.78 0.16
C GLN A 55 9.35 -7.51 -0.68
N ILE A 56 8.58 -6.49 -0.37
CA ILE A 56 8.51 -5.20 -1.03
C ILE A 56 8.13 -4.14 0.00
N ILE A 57 8.61 -2.91 -0.20
CA ILE A 57 8.18 -1.73 0.57
C ILE A 57 7.61 -0.66 -0.35
N LEU A 58 6.82 0.25 0.21
CA LEU A 58 6.28 1.40 -0.51
C LEU A 58 6.97 2.69 -0.06
N GLY A 59 7.46 3.49 -1.01
CA GLY A 59 7.95 4.86 -0.81
C GLY A 59 6.96 5.91 -1.30
N ASN A 60 6.91 7.08 -0.66
CA ASN A 60 6.02 8.16 -1.10
C ASN A 60 6.77 9.20 -1.92
N THR A 61 6.44 9.33 -3.19
CA THR A 61 7.09 10.24 -4.14
C THR A 61 7.07 11.69 -3.67
N TYR A 62 5.93 12.20 -3.19
CA TYR A 62 5.82 13.57 -2.65
C TYR A 62 6.83 13.85 -1.53
N HIS A 63 6.93 12.94 -0.57
CA HIS A 63 7.83 13.12 0.57
C HIS A 63 9.29 13.02 0.16
N LEU A 64 9.65 12.05 -0.68
CA LEU A 64 11.00 11.86 -1.18
C LEU A 64 11.47 13.00 -2.09
N TYR A 65 10.56 13.56 -2.90
CA TYR A 65 10.80 14.74 -3.71
C TYR A 65 11.18 15.96 -2.85
N LEU A 66 10.46 16.20 -1.76
CA LEU A 66 10.74 17.33 -0.86
C LEU A 66 11.95 17.07 0.06
N ARG A 67 12.10 15.85 0.54
CA ARG A 67 13.19 15.45 1.46
C ARG A 67 13.48 13.95 1.36
N PRO A 68 14.70 13.51 1.00
CA PRO A 68 15.94 14.30 0.95
C PRO A 68 16.08 15.19 -0.28
N GLY A 69 15.19 15.08 -1.27
CA GLY A 69 15.25 15.80 -2.53
C GLY A 69 15.94 15.01 -3.64
N LEU A 70 15.64 15.37 -4.88
CA LEU A 70 16.03 14.58 -6.06
C LEU A 70 17.53 14.56 -6.29
N GLU A 71 18.25 15.64 -5.96
CA GLU A 71 19.71 15.68 -6.12
C GLU A 71 20.42 14.66 -5.23
N VAL A 72 19.99 14.54 -3.98
CA VAL A 72 20.54 13.57 -3.03
C VAL A 72 20.26 12.16 -3.51
N LEU A 73 19.02 11.85 -3.89
CA LEU A 73 18.64 10.53 -4.39
C LEU A 73 19.40 10.15 -5.66
N ARG A 74 19.56 11.08 -6.60
CA ARG A 74 20.32 10.85 -7.84
C ARG A 74 21.79 10.50 -7.53
N LYS A 75 22.44 11.25 -6.64
CA LYS A 75 23.84 11.00 -6.23
C LYS A 75 24.02 9.69 -5.46
N ALA A 76 22.99 9.27 -4.73
CA ALA A 76 23.00 8.02 -3.99
C ALA A 76 22.78 6.77 -4.88
N GLY A 77 22.42 6.92 -6.15
CA GLY A 77 22.06 5.79 -7.02
C GLY A 77 20.60 5.34 -6.83
N GLY A 78 19.69 6.28 -6.57
CA GLY A 78 18.27 6.03 -6.32
C GLY A 78 17.98 5.68 -4.86
N LEU A 79 16.71 5.31 -4.60
CA LEU A 79 16.25 5.00 -3.25
C LEU A 79 16.89 3.73 -2.70
N HIS A 80 17.11 2.71 -3.54
CA HIS A 80 17.83 1.48 -3.17
C HIS A 80 19.25 1.78 -2.65
N GLY A 81 20.00 2.61 -3.37
CA GLY A 81 21.34 3.04 -2.96
C GLY A 81 21.32 3.94 -1.71
N PHE A 82 20.29 4.80 -1.59
CA PHE A 82 20.16 5.73 -0.48
C PHE A 82 19.82 5.05 0.86
N ASN A 83 18.87 4.12 0.84
CA ASN A 83 18.37 3.49 2.07
C ASN A 83 18.86 2.06 2.28
N THR A 84 19.64 1.50 1.32
CA THR A 84 20.21 0.14 1.38
C THR A 84 19.14 -0.99 1.43
N TRP A 85 17.93 -0.72 0.94
CA TRP A 85 16.94 -1.76 0.77
C TRP A 85 17.18 -2.50 -0.55
N ASP A 86 17.44 -3.81 -0.45
CA ASP A 86 17.87 -4.68 -1.54
C ASP A 86 16.75 -5.50 -2.20
N ARG A 87 15.50 -5.26 -1.81
CA ARG A 87 14.30 -5.93 -2.34
C ARG A 87 13.44 -4.92 -3.11
N PRO A 88 12.39 -5.37 -3.81
CA PRO A 88 11.51 -4.49 -4.57
C PRO A 88 11.00 -3.27 -3.80
N ILE A 89 10.83 -2.16 -4.52
CA ILE A 89 10.20 -0.92 -4.05
C ILE A 89 9.10 -0.53 -5.02
N LEU A 90 7.95 -0.13 -4.48
CA LEU A 90 6.91 0.60 -5.21
C LEU A 90 6.90 2.05 -4.73
N THR A 91 6.77 3.02 -5.65
CA THR A 91 6.50 4.42 -5.29
C THR A 91 5.13 4.84 -5.76
N ASP A 92 4.37 5.51 -4.86
CA ASP A 92 3.11 6.15 -5.25
C ASP A 92 3.36 7.34 -6.21
N SER A 93 2.28 7.91 -6.76
CA SER A 93 2.36 9.07 -7.64
C SER A 93 2.69 10.38 -6.92
N GLY A 94 2.50 10.44 -5.60
CA GLY A 94 2.52 11.67 -4.81
C GLY A 94 1.23 12.50 -4.90
N GLY A 95 0.31 12.15 -5.80
CA GLY A 95 -0.95 12.87 -6.00
C GLY A 95 -1.80 12.97 -4.73
N PHE A 96 -2.06 11.84 -4.06
CA PHE A 96 -2.86 11.82 -2.83
C PHE A 96 -2.30 12.72 -1.73
N GLN A 97 -0.97 12.77 -1.53
CA GLN A 97 -0.34 13.60 -0.51
C GLN A 97 -0.46 15.10 -0.85
N VAL A 98 -0.33 15.45 -2.12
CA VAL A 98 -0.60 16.82 -2.59
C VAL A 98 -2.05 17.20 -2.30
N PHE A 99 -2.99 16.26 -2.46
CA PHE A 99 -4.41 16.50 -2.20
C PHE A 99 -4.76 16.55 -0.71
N SER A 100 -4.16 15.73 0.11
CA SER A 100 -4.52 15.56 1.52
C SER A 100 -3.75 16.46 2.49
N LEU A 101 -2.49 16.81 2.19
CA LEU A 101 -1.60 17.50 3.12
C LEU A 101 -1.47 19.01 2.84
N THR A 102 -1.83 19.47 1.65
CA THR A 102 -1.65 20.87 1.29
C THR A 102 -2.98 21.61 1.34
N GLY A 103 -3.16 22.49 2.30
CA GLY A 103 -4.37 23.33 2.42
C GLY A 103 -4.59 24.28 1.24
N ILE A 104 -3.56 24.52 0.39
CA ILE A 104 -3.61 25.37 -0.79
C ILE A 104 -3.07 24.60 -1.97
N ARG A 105 -3.98 24.11 -2.80
CA ARG A 105 -3.68 23.45 -4.08
C ARG A 105 -4.45 24.15 -5.22
N LYS A 106 -3.88 24.15 -6.39
CA LYS A 106 -4.58 24.52 -7.63
C LYS A 106 -4.46 23.37 -8.60
N LEU A 107 -5.60 22.74 -8.84
CA LEU A 107 -5.72 21.67 -9.82
C LEU A 107 -6.00 22.29 -11.19
N ARG A 108 -5.20 21.89 -12.19
CA ARG A 108 -5.32 22.33 -13.58
C ARG A 108 -5.09 21.14 -14.50
N GLU A 109 -5.39 21.32 -15.78
CA GLU A 109 -5.11 20.30 -16.80
C GLU A 109 -3.61 19.98 -16.91
N GLU A 110 -2.75 20.98 -16.73
CA GLU A 110 -1.30 20.83 -16.77
C GLU A 110 -0.75 20.00 -15.63
N GLY A 111 -1.40 20.06 -14.45
CA GLY A 111 -0.94 19.39 -13.24
C GLY A 111 -1.50 20.03 -11.97
N CYS A 112 -0.88 19.74 -10.84
CA CYS A 112 -1.27 20.23 -9.53
C CYS A 112 -0.19 21.13 -8.92
N GLU A 113 -0.51 22.42 -8.74
CA GLU A 113 0.32 23.36 -7.98
C GLU A 113 0.06 23.18 -6.49
N PHE A 114 1.12 23.15 -5.67
CA PHE A 114 1.01 23.03 -4.22
C PHE A 114 2.13 23.79 -3.50
N ARG A 115 1.95 23.92 -2.19
CA ARG A 115 3.01 24.44 -1.31
C ARG A 115 3.58 23.31 -0.46
N SER A 116 4.89 23.25 -0.35
CA SER A 116 5.60 22.35 0.55
C SER A 116 5.13 22.56 2.00
N HIS A 117 4.79 21.48 2.67
CA HIS A 117 4.47 21.50 4.11
C HIS A 117 5.70 21.71 5.01
N ILE A 118 6.91 21.65 4.42
CA ILE A 118 8.17 21.79 5.15
C ILE A 118 8.58 23.25 5.28
N ASP A 119 8.54 24.01 4.15
CA ASP A 119 9.08 25.36 4.05
C ASP A 119 8.16 26.36 3.32
N GLY A 120 6.99 25.90 2.86
CA GLY A 120 6.03 26.73 2.15
C GLY A 120 6.40 27.06 0.70
N SER A 121 7.49 26.53 0.16
CA SER A 121 7.90 26.73 -1.23
C SER A 121 6.83 26.23 -2.21
N LYS A 122 6.75 26.88 -3.39
CA LYS A 122 5.78 26.52 -4.42
C LYS A 122 6.36 25.47 -5.35
N HIS A 123 5.57 24.45 -5.64
CA HIS A 123 5.88 23.33 -6.52
C HIS A 123 4.71 23.06 -7.46
N ILE A 124 5.00 22.33 -8.54
CA ILE A 124 4.00 21.78 -9.43
C ILE A 124 4.33 20.32 -9.73
N PHE A 125 3.35 19.45 -9.62
CA PHE A 125 3.39 18.10 -10.15
C PHE A 125 2.60 18.04 -11.45
N THR A 126 3.29 17.71 -12.52
CA THR A 126 2.69 17.37 -13.82
C THR A 126 2.90 15.88 -14.08
N PRO A 127 2.11 15.23 -14.95
CA PRO A 127 2.36 13.86 -15.33
C PRO A 127 3.82 13.59 -15.74
N GLU A 128 4.42 14.50 -16.49
CA GLU A 128 5.78 14.34 -16.99
C GLU A 128 6.82 14.42 -15.87
N ASN A 129 6.75 15.47 -15.03
CA ASN A 129 7.78 15.64 -13.99
C ASN A 129 7.63 14.63 -12.83
N VAL A 130 6.44 14.05 -12.63
CA VAL A 130 6.25 12.95 -11.68
C VAL A 130 6.88 11.65 -12.20
N MET A 131 6.83 11.40 -13.53
CA MET A 131 7.58 10.29 -14.13
C MET A 131 9.09 10.51 -13.98
N ASP A 132 9.60 11.70 -14.30
CA ASP A 132 11.01 12.05 -14.13
C ASP A 132 11.47 11.93 -12.66
N THR A 133 10.62 12.35 -11.73
CA THR A 133 10.86 12.21 -10.29
C THR A 133 10.98 10.74 -9.89
N GLN A 134 10.07 9.88 -10.32
CA GLN A 134 10.11 8.45 -9.99
C GLN A 134 11.26 7.72 -10.71
N ARG A 135 11.68 8.18 -11.91
CA ARG A 135 12.94 7.70 -12.54
C ARG A 135 14.15 7.98 -11.64
N ILE A 136 14.21 9.19 -11.03
CA ILE A 136 15.29 9.56 -10.10
C ILE A 136 15.19 8.79 -8.78
N ILE A 137 14.00 8.54 -8.27
CA ILE A 137 13.80 7.70 -7.08
C ILE A 137 14.23 6.27 -7.37
N GLY A 138 13.95 5.73 -8.56
CA GLY A 138 14.43 4.43 -9.01
C GLY A 138 13.72 3.24 -8.35
N ALA A 139 12.42 3.34 -8.09
CA ALA A 139 11.62 2.20 -7.62
C ALA A 139 11.36 1.20 -8.77
N ASP A 140 11.10 -0.08 -8.44
CA ASP A 140 10.76 -1.12 -9.42
C ASP A 140 9.39 -0.88 -10.05
N ILE A 141 8.44 -0.41 -9.24
CA ILE A 141 7.07 -0.12 -9.67
C ILE A 141 6.78 1.37 -9.42
N MET A 142 6.38 2.06 -10.48
CA MET A 142 6.00 3.47 -10.47
C MET A 142 4.49 3.60 -10.65
N MET A 143 3.86 4.56 -9.97
CA MET A 143 2.44 4.85 -10.14
C MET A 143 2.22 6.06 -11.05
N ALA A 144 1.25 5.98 -11.95
CA ALA A 144 0.83 7.13 -12.75
C ALA A 144 0.23 8.24 -11.86
N LEU A 145 0.43 9.51 -12.24
CA LEU A 145 -0.22 10.63 -11.54
C LEU A 145 -1.72 10.61 -11.78
N ASP A 146 -2.49 10.72 -10.71
CA ASP A 146 -3.94 10.70 -10.71
C ASP A 146 -4.52 11.78 -9.80
N GLU A 147 -5.78 12.10 -9.98
CA GLU A 147 -6.57 12.81 -8.97
C GLU A 147 -7.41 11.81 -8.18
N CYS A 148 -7.25 11.83 -6.85
CA CYS A 148 -8.08 11.06 -5.92
C CYS A 148 -9.14 11.99 -5.30
N PRO A 149 -10.38 12.02 -5.81
CA PRO A 149 -11.46 12.81 -5.23
C PRO A 149 -11.84 12.29 -3.84
N PRO A 150 -12.38 13.16 -2.94
CA PRO A 150 -13.01 12.70 -1.72
C PRO A 150 -14.12 11.67 -2.01
N GLY A 151 -14.28 10.66 -1.16
CA GLY A 151 -15.24 9.56 -1.39
C GLY A 151 -16.71 9.99 -1.45
N GLN A 152 -17.03 11.18 -0.93
CA GLN A 152 -18.37 11.79 -0.96
C GLN A 152 -18.55 12.81 -2.08
N SER A 153 -17.67 12.85 -3.08
CA SER A 153 -17.80 13.74 -4.24
C SER A 153 -19.06 13.42 -5.02
N ASP A 154 -19.71 14.45 -5.55
CA ASP A 154 -20.84 14.28 -6.45
C ASP A 154 -20.40 13.66 -7.80
N TYR A 155 -21.39 13.20 -8.57
CA TYR A 155 -21.16 12.53 -9.85
C TYR A 155 -20.45 13.42 -10.87
N GLU A 156 -20.84 14.69 -10.97
CA GLU A 156 -20.27 15.62 -11.96
C GLU A 156 -18.79 15.91 -11.68
N TYR A 157 -18.44 16.09 -10.41
CA TYR A 157 -17.03 16.24 -10.02
C TYR A 157 -16.24 14.95 -10.27
N ALA A 158 -16.79 13.80 -9.87
CA ALA A 158 -16.15 12.49 -10.08
C ALA A 158 -15.90 12.22 -11.57
N ARG A 159 -16.85 12.52 -12.44
CA ARG A 159 -16.71 12.37 -13.90
C ARG A 159 -15.66 13.31 -14.49
N LYS A 160 -15.63 14.59 -14.07
CA LYS A 160 -14.63 15.56 -14.50
C LYS A 160 -13.23 15.13 -14.07
N SER A 161 -13.08 14.72 -12.83
CA SER A 161 -11.83 14.20 -12.25
C SER A 161 -11.34 12.96 -12.99
N LEU A 162 -12.23 12.00 -13.27
CA LEU A 162 -11.89 10.81 -14.05
C LEU A 162 -11.35 11.17 -15.43
N GLY A 163 -12.03 12.05 -16.17
CA GLY A 163 -11.56 12.47 -17.49
C GLY A 163 -10.17 13.12 -17.46
N MET A 164 -9.86 13.90 -16.42
CA MET A 164 -8.54 14.49 -16.22
C MET A 164 -7.50 13.41 -15.88
N THR A 165 -7.81 12.50 -14.97
CA THR A 165 -6.93 11.37 -14.61
C THR A 165 -6.58 10.52 -15.83
N GLN A 166 -7.53 10.27 -16.73
CA GLN A 166 -7.30 9.52 -17.96
C GLN A 166 -6.32 10.24 -18.91
N ARG A 167 -6.50 11.57 -19.10
CA ARG A 167 -5.56 12.37 -19.92
C ARG A 167 -4.16 12.45 -19.27
N TRP A 168 -4.09 12.55 -17.96
CA TRP A 168 -2.82 12.50 -17.23
C TRP A 168 -2.14 11.13 -17.36
N LEU A 169 -2.90 10.04 -17.34
CA LEU A 169 -2.35 8.70 -17.57
C LEU A 169 -1.69 8.60 -18.95
N ASP A 170 -2.35 9.11 -20.02
CA ASP A 170 -1.77 9.10 -21.37
C ASP A 170 -0.45 9.91 -21.43
N ARG A 171 -0.38 11.02 -20.71
CA ARG A 171 0.85 11.82 -20.59
C ARG A 171 1.93 11.11 -19.79
N CYS A 172 1.57 10.46 -18.68
CA CYS A 172 2.48 9.60 -17.89
C CYS A 172 3.09 8.49 -18.74
N ILE A 173 2.24 7.74 -19.47
CA ILE A 173 2.69 6.64 -20.34
C ILE A 173 3.64 7.15 -21.43
N ARG A 174 3.30 8.28 -22.09
CA ARG A 174 4.18 8.88 -23.09
C ARG A 174 5.53 9.21 -22.47
N ARG A 175 5.56 9.94 -21.35
CA ARG A 175 6.80 10.33 -20.69
C ARG A 175 7.60 9.14 -20.19
N PHE A 176 6.94 8.12 -19.66
CA PHE A 176 7.58 6.86 -19.26
C PHE A 176 8.30 6.20 -20.42
N ASN A 177 7.68 6.16 -21.62
CA ASN A 177 8.26 5.56 -22.82
C ASN A 177 9.37 6.42 -23.48
N GLU A 178 9.39 7.75 -23.22
CA GLU A 178 10.42 8.67 -23.69
C GLU A 178 11.67 8.67 -22.79
N THR A 179 11.61 8.04 -21.60
CA THR A 179 12.70 8.08 -20.62
C THR A 179 13.15 6.69 -20.22
N GLU A 180 14.44 6.55 -19.98
CA GLU A 180 15.05 5.29 -19.58
C GLU A 180 15.26 5.21 -18.04
N PRO A 181 15.27 4.01 -17.45
CA PRO A 181 15.72 3.80 -16.08
C PRO A 181 17.16 4.27 -15.87
N LEU A 182 17.45 4.84 -14.69
CA LEU A 182 18.76 5.49 -14.44
C LEU A 182 19.80 4.59 -13.78
N TYR A 183 19.40 3.46 -13.18
CA TYR A 183 20.27 2.71 -12.27
C TYR A 183 20.49 1.25 -12.67
N GLY A 184 20.27 0.92 -13.95
CA GLY A 184 20.59 -0.40 -14.51
C GLY A 184 19.57 -1.51 -14.18
N HIS A 185 18.41 -1.16 -13.63
CA HIS A 185 17.27 -2.07 -13.46
C HIS A 185 16.02 -1.54 -14.18
N SER A 186 15.12 -2.42 -14.54
CA SER A 186 13.86 -2.05 -15.20
C SER A 186 12.86 -1.47 -14.19
N GLN A 187 11.96 -0.63 -14.69
CA GLN A 187 10.85 -0.08 -13.92
C GLN A 187 9.55 -0.31 -14.69
N SER A 188 8.47 -0.61 -13.95
CA SER A 188 7.12 -0.78 -14.52
C SER A 188 6.21 0.34 -14.07
N LEU A 189 5.31 0.80 -14.95
CA LEU A 189 4.32 1.84 -14.65
C LEU A 189 2.95 1.19 -14.43
N PHE A 190 2.34 1.43 -13.26
CA PHE A 190 0.97 1.01 -12.96
C PHE A 190 0.01 2.19 -13.13
N PRO A 191 -0.99 2.08 -14.00
CA PRO A 191 -2.13 3.00 -14.06
C PRO A 191 -3.07 2.78 -12.86
N ILE A 192 -3.88 3.81 -12.55
CA ILE A 192 -4.81 3.81 -11.42
C ILE A 192 -6.24 3.96 -11.90
N VAL A 193 -7.11 3.03 -11.53
CA VAL A 193 -8.56 3.10 -11.75
C VAL A 193 -9.16 4.01 -10.69
N GLN A 194 -9.79 5.13 -11.13
CA GLN A 194 -10.55 6.06 -10.30
C GLN A 194 -12.06 5.99 -10.62
N GLY A 195 -12.90 6.83 -10.02
CA GLY A 195 -14.36 6.88 -10.30
C GLY A 195 -15.25 6.90 -9.07
N CYS A 196 -14.69 7.17 -7.87
CA CYS A 196 -15.41 7.19 -6.59
C CYS A 196 -16.24 5.89 -6.39
N THR A 197 -17.48 6.00 -5.97
CA THR A 197 -18.41 4.87 -5.80
C THR A 197 -19.45 4.77 -6.92
N PHE A 198 -19.15 5.33 -8.10
CA PHE A 198 -20.04 5.29 -9.26
C PHE A 198 -19.64 4.13 -10.20
N LYS A 199 -20.50 3.12 -10.30
CA LYS A 199 -20.23 1.88 -11.05
C LYS A 199 -19.92 2.11 -12.53
N ASP A 200 -20.63 3.03 -13.17
CA ASP A 200 -20.42 3.37 -14.58
C ASP A 200 -19.05 4.02 -14.80
N LEU A 201 -18.65 4.96 -13.91
CA LEU A 201 -17.34 5.58 -13.95
C LEU A 201 -16.23 4.58 -13.67
N ARG A 202 -16.42 3.65 -12.70
CA ARG A 202 -15.47 2.57 -12.42
C ARG A 202 -15.29 1.63 -13.61
N ARG A 203 -16.40 1.26 -14.28
CA ARG A 203 -16.34 0.45 -15.51
C ARG A 203 -15.61 1.17 -16.64
N GLU A 204 -15.92 2.45 -16.86
CA GLU A 204 -15.24 3.27 -17.86
C GLU A 204 -13.73 3.34 -17.57
N ALA A 205 -13.37 3.66 -16.32
CA ALA A 205 -11.98 3.75 -15.88
C ALA A 205 -11.24 2.40 -16.02
N ALA A 206 -11.84 1.29 -15.61
CA ALA A 206 -11.24 -0.03 -15.67
C ALA A 206 -10.98 -0.46 -17.13
N LYS A 207 -11.90 -0.19 -18.05
CA LYS A 207 -11.70 -0.44 -19.50
C LYS A 207 -10.56 0.41 -20.04
N PHE A 208 -10.57 1.72 -19.74
CA PHE A 208 -9.54 2.64 -20.20
C PHE A 208 -8.15 2.21 -19.71
N VAL A 209 -8.05 1.79 -18.45
CA VAL A 209 -6.79 1.30 -17.85
C VAL A 209 -6.37 -0.04 -18.46
N ALA A 210 -7.28 -1.00 -18.60
CA ALA A 210 -7.00 -2.31 -19.19
C ALA A 210 -6.46 -2.19 -20.63
N ASP A 211 -7.01 -1.28 -21.44
CA ASP A 211 -6.61 -1.04 -22.82
C ASP A 211 -5.16 -0.48 -22.94
N LYS A 212 -4.55 0.00 -21.84
CA LYS A 212 -3.16 0.45 -21.85
C LYS A 212 -2.15 -0.70 -21.86
N GLY A 213 -2.55 -1.92 -21.52
CA GLY A 213 -1.69 -3.09 -21.52
C GLY A 213 -0.51 -3.03 -20.55
N ALA A 214 -0.68 -2.34 -19.42
CA ALA A 214 0.36 -2.18 -18.41
C ALA A 214 0.72 -3.51 -17.71
N ASP A 215 1.90 -3.57 -17.08
CA ASP A 215 2.40 -4.75 -16.36
C ASP A 215 1.61 -5.07 -15.08
N GLY A 216 0.83 -4.12 -14.57
CA GLY A 216 -0.07 -4.25 -13.43
C GLY A 216 -1.00 -3.05 -13.34
N ASN A 217 -2.05 -3.15 -12.52
CA ASN A 217 -3.08 -2.12 -12.42
C ASN A 217 -3.40 -1.83 -10.95
N ALA A 218 -3.65 -0.56 -10.63
CA ALA A 218 -4.06 -0.18 -9.30
C ALA A 218 -5.52 0.29 -9.23
N ILE A 219 -6.12 0.12 -8.07
CA ILE A 219 -7.47 0.55 -7.70
C ILE A 219 -7.30 1.64 -6.65
N GLY A 220 -7.54 2.88 -7.04
CA GLY A 220 -7.45 4.05 -6.16
C GLY A 220 -8.82 4.62 -5.80
N GLY A 221 -8.82 5.63 -4.92
CA GLY A 221 -10.03 6.38 -4.54
C GLY A 221 -11.08 5.55 -3.81
N LEU A 222 -10.64 4.55 -3.05
CA LEU A 222 -11.44 3.76 -2.11
C LEU A 222 -10.83 3.87 -0.71
N ALA A 223 -11.59 3.54 0.34
CA ALA A 223 -11.25 3.78 1.75
C ALA A 223 -11.00 5.26 2.08
N VAL A 224 -11.73 6.16 1.42
CA VAL A 224 -11.65 7.63 1.58
C VAL A 224 -12.93 8.22 2.18
N GLY A 225 -13.72 7.41 2.90
CA GLY A 225 -14.91 7.82 3.64
C GLY A 225 -16.22 7.17 3.21
N GLU A 226 -16.21 6.29 2.21
CA GLU A 226 -17.36 5.49 1.79
C GLU A 226 -17.62 4.31 2.76
N PRO A 227 -18.85 3.76 2.80
CA PRO A 227 -19.15 2.50 3.47
C PRO A 227 -18.33 1.34 2.86
N LYS A 228 -17.90 0.38 3.70
CA LYS A 228 -17.09 -0.76 3.27
C LYS A 228 -17.76 -1.62 2.20
N GLU A 229 -19.10 -1.75 2.26
CA GLU A 229 -19.89 -2.49 1.29
C GLU A 229 -19.81 -1.86 -0.11
N ALA A 230 -19.83 -0.52 -0.18
CA ALA A 230 -19.64 0.20 -1.45
C ALA A 230 -18.22 0.00 -2.00
N MET A 231 -17.19 0.00 -1.12
CA MET A 231 -15.82 -0.32 -1.52
C MET A 231 -15.74 -1.72 -2.13
N TYR A 232 -16.30 -2.74 -1.49
CA TYR A 232 -16.28 -4.12 -1.98
C TYR A 232 -16.98 -4.26 -3.33
N GLU A 233 -18.14 -3.64 -3.47
CA GLU A 233 -18.87 -3.61 -4.74
C GLU A 233 -18.07 -2.97 -5.88
N MET A 234 -17.33 -1.88 -5.60
CA MET A 234 -16.47 -1.25 -6.61
C MET A 234 -15.30 -2.13 -7.00
N ILE A 235 -14.72 -2.88 -6.07
CA ILE A 235 -13.65 -3.84 -6.36
C ILE A 235 -14.17 -4.94 -7.30
N GLU A 236 -15.37 -5.50 -7.05
CA GLU A 236 -16.01 -6.50 -7.91
C GLU A 236 -16.20 -5.96 -9.33
N VAL A 237 -16.82 -4.78 -9.46
CA VAL A 237 -17.06 -4.11 -10.75
C VAL A 237 -15.77 -3.90 -11.55
N ILE A 238 -14.67 -3.55 -10.89
CA ILE A 238 -13.38 -3.30 -11.54
C ILE A 238 -12.72 -4.63 -11.93
N ASN A 239 -12.74 -5.62 -11.05
CA ASN A 239 -12.06 -6.89 -11.25
C ASN A 239 -12.72 -7.80 -12.29
N GLU A 240 -13.99 -7.55 -12.64
CA GLU A 240 -14.65 -8.15 -13.82
C GLU A 240 -13.96 -7.73 -15.14
N ILE A 241 -13.30 -6.56 -15.16
CA ILE A 241 -12.78 -5.91 -16.38
C ILE A 241 -11.25 -5.99 -16.45
N LEU A 242 -10.55 -5.80 -15.33
CA LEU A 242 -9.10 -5.79 -15.31
C LEU A 242 -8.50 -7.14 -15.74
N PRO A 243 -7.39 -7.15 -16.50
CA PRO A 243 -6.73 -8.37 -16.95
C PRO A 243 -6.44 -9.34 -15.80
N LYS A 244 -6.71 -10.63 -16.03
CA LYS A 244 -6.46 -11.69 -15.03
C LYS A 244 -4.98 -12.08 -14.94
N ASP A 245 -4.23 -11.85 -16.00
CA ASP A 245 -2.79 -12.13 -16.12
C ASP A 245 -1.91 -10.95 -15.68
N ARG A 246 -2.46 -10.00 -14.93
CA ARG A 246 -1.76 -8.84 -14.35
C ARG A 246 -2.09 -8.69 -12.88
N PRO A 247 -1.15 -8.23 -12.03
CA PRO A 247 -1.42 -7.97 -10.63
C PRO A 247 -2.34 -6.76 -10.44
N ARG A 248 -3.16 -6.82 -9.39
CA ARG A 248 -4.13 -5.80 -8.99
C ARG A 248 -3.76 -5.26 -7.61
N TYR A 249 -3.50 -3.97 -7.56
CA TYR A 249 -3.09 -3.29 -6.34
C TYR A 249 -4.22 -2.40 -5.80
N LEU A 250 -4.75 -2.70 -4.62
CA LEU A 250 -5.73 -1.87 -3.91
C LEU A 250 -4.99 -0.91 -2.97
N MET A 251 -5.04 0.39 -3.29
CA MET A 251 -4.25 1.41 -2.63
C MET A 251 -4.85 1.85 -1.29
N GLY A 252 -4.01 1.92 -0.25
CA GLY A 252 -4.35 2.52 1.04
C GLY A 252 -5.33 1.74 1.91
N VAL A 253 -5.69 0.51 1.53
CA VAL A 253 -6.65 -0.31 2.27
C VAL A 253 -5.97 -1.16 3.32
N GLY A 254 -6.50 -1.11 4.53
CA GLY A 254 -5.75 -1.30 5.67
C GLY A 254 -6.29 -2.07 6.87
N THR A 255 -7.58 -2.33 7.08
CA THR A 255 -7.98 -3.25 8.16
C THR A 255 -7.74 -4.69 7.74
N PRO A 256 -7.38 -5.61 8.68
CA PRO A 256 -7.22 -7.03 8.37
C PRO A 256 -8.44 -7.63 7.66
N GLN A 257 -9.65 -7.25 8.09
CA GLN A 257 -10.89 -7.70 7.47
C GLN A 257 -11.02 -7.22 6.01
N ASN A 258 -10.75 -5.93 5.75
CA ASN A 258 -10.83 -5.37 4.40
C ASN A 258 -9.82 -6.03 3.46
N ILE A 259 -8.64 -6.40 3.96
CA ILE A 259 -7.63 -7.13 3.20
C ILE A 259 -8.16 -8.51 2.79
N LEU A 260 -8.71 -9.28 3.73
CA LEU A 260 -9.26 -10.61 3.42
C LEU A 260 -10.47 -10.53 2.48
N GLU A 261 -11.35 -9.54 2.65
CA GLU A 261 -12.48 -9.29 1.76
C GLU A 261 -12.03 -8.90 0.34
N ALA A 262 -10.99 -8.11 0.23
CA ALA A 262 -10.44 -7.73 -1.07
C ALA A 262 -9.67 -8.89 -1.74
N ILE A 263 -8.97 -9.73 -0.99
CA ILE A 263 -8.35 -10.96 -1.51
C ILE A 263 -9.41 -11.89 -2.11
N GLU A 264 -10.54 -12.10 -1.41
CA GLU A 264 -11.66 -12.91 -1.93
C GLU A 264 -12.15 -12.41 -3.30
N ARG A 265 -12.03 -11.10 -3.55
CA ARG A 265 -12.42 -10.41 -4.79
C ARG A 265 -11.29 -10.29 -5.82
N GLY A 266 -10.17 -10.98 -5.61
CA GLY A 266 -9.08 -11.07 -6.57
C GLY A 266 -8.07 -9.92 -6.55
N VAL A 267 -7.88 -9.26 -5.40
CA VAL A 267 -6.82 -8.26 -5.21
C VAL A 267 -5.54 -8.93 -4.76
N ASP A 268 -4.40 -8.47 -5.29
CA ASP A 268 -3.08 -9.09 -5.10
C ASP A 268 -2.15 -8.29 -4.18
N MET A 269 -2.25 -6.96 -4.15
CA MET A 269 -1.31 -6.09 -3.47
C MET A 269 -2.03 -5.06 -2.60
N PHE A 270 -1.46 -4.77 -1.43
CA PHE A 270 -2.02 -3.85 -0.44
C PHE A 270 -0.93 -3.01 0.20
N ASP A 271 -1.28 -1.80 0.60
CA ASP A 271 -0.52 -0.95 1.51
C ASP A 271 -1.43 -0.24 2.48
N CYS A 272 -0.93 0.09 3.63
CA CYS A 272 -1.54 1.07 4.54
C CYS A 272 -0.55 1.50 5.63
N VAL A 273 -0.67 2.73 6.09
CA VAL A 273 0.09 3.23 7.26
C VAL A 273 -0.45 2.67 8.59
N MET A 274 -1.60 2.02 8.58
CA MET A 274 -2.31 1.57 9.78
C MET A 274 -1.47 0.69 10.70
N PRO A 275 -0.73 -0.34 10.23
CA PRO A 275 0.05 -1.19 11.12
C PRO A 275 1.03 -0.40 12.00
N THR A 276 1.88 0.42 11.40
CA THR A 276 2.87 1.21 12.16
C THR A 276 2.25 2.38 12.90
N ARG A 277 1.21 3.03 12.33
CA ARG A 277 0.51 4.14 13.01
C ARG A 277 -0.20 3.65 14.25
N ASN A 278 -0.95 2.55 14.16
CA ASN A 278 -1.67 1.97 15.29
C ASN A 278 -0.71 1.37 16.31
N GLY A 279 0.36 0.70 15.88
CA GLY A 279 1.42 0.20 16.77
C GLY A 279 1.99 1.32 17.65
N ARG A 280 2.41 2.44 17.04
CA ARG A 280 2.90 3.60 17.80
C ARG A 280 1.86 4.22 18.74
N ASN A 281 0.57 3.96 18.53
CA ASN A 281 -0.53 4.38 19.39
C ASN A 281 -0.99 3.26 20.36
N ALA A 282 -0.17 2.24 20.56
CA ALA A 282 -0.40 1.11 21.47
C ALA A 282 -1.55 0.16 21.06
N MET A 283 -1.96 0.19 19.79
CA MET A 283 -2.96 -0.72 19.25
C MET A 283 -2.28 -1.84 18.45
N LEU A 284 -2.45 -3.09 18.89
CA LEU A 284 -1.94 -4.28 18.23
C LEU A 284 -3.07 -5.07 17.56
N PHE A 285 -2.76 -5.68 16.42
CA PHE A 285 -3.65 -6.57 15.70
C PHE A 285 -3.27 -8.03 15.94
N THR A 286 -4.24 -8.89 16.21
CA THR A 286 -4.05 -10.34 16.36
C THR A 286 -5.21 -11.09 15.71
N TYR A 287 -5.10 -12.39 15.51
CA TYR A 287 -6.22 -13.22 15.06
C TYR A 287 -7.39 -13.28 16.06
N GLU A 288 -7.12 -12.99 17.33
CA GLU A 288 -8.14 -12.93 18.38
C GLU A 288 -8.71 -11.50 18.58
N GLY A 289 -8.40 -10.56 17.68
CA GLY A 289 -8.87 -9.19 17.73
C GLY A 289 -7.78 -8.17 18.08
N THR A 290 -8.19 -6.95 18.38
CA THR A 290 -7.28 -5.83 18.64
C THR A 290 -7.00 -5.66 20.14
N MET A 291 -5.75 -5.41 20.52
CA MET A 291 -5.30 -5.15 21.88
C MET A 291 -4.83 -3.72 22.05
N ASN A 292 -5.44 -2.97 22.98
CA ASN A 292 -4.88 -1.68 23.38
C ASN A 292 -3.93 -1.89 24.57
N MET A 293 -2.64 -1.75 24.33
CA MET A 293 -1.60 -2.01 25.33
C MET A 293 -1.55 -0.97 26.48
N ARG A 294 -2.35 0.12 26.41
CA ARG A 294 -2.50 1.04 27.54
C ARG A 294 -3.52 0.56 28.57
N ASN A 295 -4.31 -0.47 28.27
CA ASN A 295 -5.30 -1.02 29.20
C ASN A 295 -4.64 -1.70 30.40
N LYS A 296 -5.10 -1.37 31.63
CA LYS A 296 -4.56 -1.88 32.89
C LYS A 296 -4.58 -3.42 33.00
N LYS A 297 -5.49 -4.09 32.30
CA LYS A 297 -5.59 -5.57 32.33
C LYS A 297 -4.31 -6.28 31.89
N TRP A 298 -3.43 -5.62 31.12
CA TRP A 298 -2.17 -6.17 30.65
C TRP A 298 -1.03 -6.06 31.67
N GLU A 299 -1.21 -5.27 32.75
CA GLU A 299 -0.17 -4.98 33.74
C GLU A 299 0.43 -6.23 34.38
N MET A 300 -0.39 -7.28 34.58
CA MET A 300 0.01 -8.55 35.20
C MET A 300 -0.08 -9.74 34.22
N ASP A 301 -0.16 -9.47 32.91
CA ASP A 301 -0.16 -10.52 31.89
C ASP A 301 1.28 -10.80 31.39
N PHE A 302 1.93 -11.77 32.00
CA PHE A 302 3.31 -12.17 31.68
C PHE A 302 3.39 -13.17 30.51
N THR A 303 2.30 -13.44 29.82
CA THR A 303 2.31 -14.28 28.60
C THR A 303 2.90 -13.50 27.43
N PRO A 304 3.46 -14.18 26.41
CA PRO A 304 3.94 -13.54 25.19
C PRO A 304 2.92 -12.61 24.54
N ILE A 305 3.39 -11.60 23.81
CA ILE A 305 2.52 -10.69 23.04
C ILE A 305 1.66 -11.51 22.08
N ASP A 306 2.28 -12.36 21.28
CA ASP A 306 1.65 -13.38 20.44
C ASP A 306 2.54 -14.63 20.39
N PRO A 307 2.08 -15.79 20.92
CA PRO A 307 2.89 -17.01 20.94
C PRO A 307 3.20 -17.54 19.52
N ASP A 308 2.33 -17.24 18.55
CA ASP A 308 2.48 -17.65 17.15
C ASP A 308 3.09 -16.54 16.27
N GLY A 309 3.45 -15.41 16.89
CA GLY A 309 4.03 -14.24 16.22
C GLY A 309 5.51 -14.38 15.87
N CYS A 310 6.13 -13.26 15.48
CA CYS A 310 7.57 -13.21 15.22
C CYS A 310 8.39 -13.37 16.53
N GLU A 311 9.71 -13.38 16.42
CA GLU A 311 10.58 -13.59 17.59
C GLU A 311 10.32 -12.53 18.68
N ILE A 312 10.19 -11.25 18.30
CA ILE A 312 9.92 -10.15 19.24
C ILE A 312 8.63 -10.42 20.03
N ASP A 313 7.61 -10.96 19.40
CA ASP A 313 6.33 -11.27 20.03
C ASP A 313 6.44 -12.39 21.08
N ARG A 314 7.32 -13.38 20.83
CA ARG A 314 7.52 -14.53 21.70
C ARG A 314 8.40 -14.24 22.91
N ILE A 315 9.40 -13.33 22.75
CA ILE A 315 10.33 -13.00 23.84
C ILE A 315 9.82 -11.91 24.78
N HIS A 316 8.89 -11.06 24.33
CA HIS A 316 8.33 -10.00 25.16
C HIS A 316 6.93 -10.33 25.67
N SER A 317 6.68 -10.06 26.95
CA SER A 317 5.36 -10.22 27.54
C SER A 317 4.47 -8.99 27.31
N LYS A 318 3.15 -9.22 27.37
CA LYS A 318 2.16 -8.13 27.34
C LYS A 318 2.36 -7.14 28.48
N ALA A 319 2.70 -7.64 29.70
CA ALA A 319 3.01 -6.79 30.86
C ALA A 319 4.21 -5.87 30.59
N TYR A 320 5.28 -6.40 29.99
CA TYR A 320 6.44 -5.60 29.65
C TYR A 320 6.11 -4.52 28.61
N LEU A 321 5.41 -4.88 27.54
CA LEU A 321 5.01 -3.91 26.52
C LEU A 321 4.04 -2.86 27.07
N HIS A 322 3.10 -3.24 27.93
CA HIS A 322 2.24 -2.30 28.67
C HIS A 322 3.08 -1.30 29.48
N HIS A 323 4.05 -1.79 30.25
CA HIS A 323 4.97 -0.97 31.04
C HIS A 323 5.72 0.04 30.13
N LEU A 324 6.30 -0.39 29.02
CA LEU A 324 7.01 0.47 28.09
C LEU A 324 6.13 1.59 27.53
N PHE A 325 4.87 1.29 27.17
CA PHE A 325 3.92 2.33 26.74
C PHE A 325 3.56 3.32 27.86
N LYS A 326 3.46 2.86 29.11
CA LYS A 326 3.21 3.73 30.26
C LYS A 326 4.41 4.61 30.58
N ALA A 327 5.61 4.07 30.42
CA ALA A 327 6.88 4.77 30.58
C ALA A 327 7.23 5.69 29.39
N GLN A 328 6.44 5.62 28.29
CA GLN A 328 6.68 6.36 27.02
C GLN A 328 8.03 6.02 26.36
N GLU A 329 8.51 4.81 26.54
CA GLU A 329 9.75 4.33 25.91
C GLU A 329 9.59 4.15 24.41
N LEU A 330 10.60 4.57 23.63
CA LEU A 330 10.61 4.41 22.17
C LEU A 330 10.54 2.95 21.76
N LEU A 331 11.12 2.05 22.55
CA LEU A 331 11.10 0.61 22.30
C LEU A 331 9.68 0.05 22.21
N ALA A 332 8.71 0.62 22.96
CA ALA A 332 7.31 0.22 22.86
C ALA A 332 6.75 0.40 21.44
N MET A 333 7.07 1.53 20.81
CA MET A 333 6.61 1.85 19.44
C MET A 333 7.29 0.95 18.41
N GLN A 334 8.56 0.58 18.62
CA GLN A 334 9.30 -0.34 17.75
C GLN A 334 8.70 -1.74 17.82
N ILE A 335 8.59 -2.33 19.02
CA ILE A 335 7.99 -3.65 19.23
C ILE A 335 6.59 -3.71 18.61
N ALA A 336 5.73 -2.75 18.90
CA ALA A 336 4.36 -2.72 18.41
C ALA A 336 4.27 -2.53 16.88
N SER A 337 5.19 -1.77 16.28
CA SER A 337 5.25 -1.61 14.83
C SER A 337 5.69 -2.89 14.13
N ILE A 338 6.72 -3.58 14.66
CA ILE A 338 7.20 -4.85 14.13
C ILE A 338 6.12 -5.92 14.27
N HIS A 339 5.50 -6.03 15.46
CA HIS A 339 4.37 -6.95 15.70
C HIS A 339 3.27 -6.76 14.65
N ASN A 340 2.76 -5.54 14.49
CA ASN A 340 1.66 -5.29 13.56
C ASN A 340 2.05 -5.59 12.11
N LEU A 341 3.25 -5.21 11.68
CA LEU A 341 3.71 -5.55 10.34
C LEU A 341 3.87 -7.05 10.14
N ALA A 342 4.48 -7.75 11.09
CA ALA A 342 4.62 -9.21 11.06
C ALA A 342 3.25 -9.90 11.01
N PHE A 343 2.28 -9.42 11.79
CA PHE A 343 0.91 -9.91 11.73
C PHE A 343 0.28 -9.73 10.34
N TYR A 344 0.43 -8.55 9.72
CA TYR A 344 -0.13 -8.31 8.38
C TYR A 344 0.52 -9.19 7.30
N LEU A 345 1.83 -9.41 7.37
CA LEU A 345 2.53 -10.31 6.45
C LEU A 345 2.13 -11.78 6.69
N ARG A 346 1.94 -12.18 7.95
CA ARG A 346 1.40 -13.50 8.30
C ARG A 346 -0.01 -13.68 7.74
N LEU A 347 -0.90 -12.70 7.94
CA LEU A 347 -2.29 -12.74 7.45
C LEU A 347 -2.37 -13.01 5.93
N VAL A 348 -1.57 -12.31 5.12
CA VAL A 348 -1.55 -12.54 3.66
C VAL A 348 -0.82 -13.83 3.29
N THR A 349 0.11 -14.32 4.12
CA THR A 349 0.78 -15.60 3.93
C THR A 349 -0.18 -16.75 4.18
N ASP A 350 -0.95 -16.70 5.29
CA ASP A 350 -1.96 -17.70 5.62
C ASP A 350 -3.07 -17.68 4.54
N ALA A 351 -3.48 -16.50 4.07
CA ALA A 351 -4.41 -16.39 2.96
C ALA A 351 -3.91 -17.11 1.70
N ARG A 352 -2.62 -16.94 1.31
CA ARG A 352 -2.02 -17.69 0.17
C ARG A 352 -2.11 -19.19 0.38
N GLN A 353 -1.72 -19.68 1.57
CA GLN A 353 -1.76 -21.12 1.86
C GLN A 353 -3.17 -21.70 1.74
N HIS A 354 -4.18 -21.00 2.26
CA HIS A 354 -5.56 -21.42 2.17
C HIS A 354 -6.15 -21.32 0.74
N ILE A 355 -5.70 -20.36 -0.06
CA ILE A 355 -6.03 -20.31 -1.49
C ILE A 355 -5.44 -21.54 -2.21
N GLU A 356 -4.18 -21.84 -1.98
CA GLU A 356 -3.49 -23.01 -2.59
C GLU A 356 -4.09 -24.34 -2.13
N GLN A 357 -4.63 -24.41 -0.92
CA GLN A 357 -5.33 -25.60 -0.35
C GLN A 357 -6.81 -25.69 -0.80
N GLY A 358 -7.37 -24.62 -1.37
CA GLY A 358 -8.76 -24.57 -1.84
C GLY A 358 -9.80 -24.41 -0.73
N ASP A 359 -9.42 -23.95 0.46
CA ASP A 359 -10.31 -23.74 1.60
C ASP A 359 -10.35 -22.29 2.12
N PHE A 360 -9.85 -21.32 1.32
CA PHE A 360 -9.72 -19.91 1.68
C PHE A 360 -11.02 -19.29 2.22
N VAL A 361 -12.15 -19.51 1.56
CA VAL A 361 -13.43 -18.93 1.99
C VAL A 361 -13.85 -19.45 3.36
N THR A 362 -13.63 -20.76 3.64
CA THR A 362 -13.95 -21.38 4.92
C THR A 362 -13.05 -20.83 6.02
N TRP A 363 -11.74 -20.78 5.77
CA TRP A 363 -10.77 -20.20 6.71
C TRP A 363 -11.07 -18.74 6.98
N LYS A 364 -11.29 -17.91 5.92
CA LYS A 364 -11.64 -16.49 6.08
C LYS A 364 -12.84 -16.32 7.03
N ARG A 365 -13.92 -17.10 6.83
CA ARG A 365 -15.11 -17.02 7.70
C ARG A 365 -14.80 -17.35 9.16
N SER A 366 -13.87 -18.25 9.43
CA SER A 366 -13.49 -18.63 10.79
C SER A 366 -12.73 -17.56 11.55
N VAL A 367 -12.02 -16.65 10.84
CA VAL A 367 -11.14 -15.64 11.45
C VAL A 367 -11.70 -14.22 11.38
N ILE A 368 -12.52 -13.91 10.37
CA ILE A 368 -12.88 -12.51 10.03
C ILE A 368 -13.68 -11.80 11.14
N GLU A 369 -14.55 -12.49 11.85
CA GLU A 369 -15.33 -11.90 12.94
C GLU A 369 -14.42 -11.49 14.09
N LYS A 370 -13.54 -12.40 14.52
CA LYS A 370 -12.58 -12.17 15.60
C LYS A 370 -11.61 -11.02 15.32
N LEU A 371 -11.16 -10.88 14.06
CA LEU A 371 -10.26 -9.79 13.67
C LEU A 371 -10.82 -8.38 13.96
N GLY A 372 -12.14 -8.23 14.06
CA GLY A 372 -12.84 -6.99 14.39
C GLY A 372 -13.06 -6.74 15.87
N GLU A 373 -12.87 -7.73 16.72
CA GLU A 373 -13.15 -7.64 18.14
C GLU A 373 -12.13 -6.76 18.88
N ARG A 374 -12.55 -6.23 20.02
CA ARG A 374 -11.66 -5.52 20.96
C ARG A 374 -11.42 -6.40 22.18
N ARG A 375 -10.18 -6.75 22.39
CA ARG A 375 -9.73 -7.50 23.56
C ARG A 375 -9.40 -6.60 24.73
#